data_00ccaab6c71d42479348df16b920ae3a
#
_entry.id   00ccaab6c71d42479348df16b920ae3a
#
_cell.length_a   1.000
_cell.length_b   1.000
_cell.length_c   1.000
_cell.angle_alpha   90.00
_cell.angle_beta   90.00
_cell.angle_gamma   90.00
#
_symmetry.space_group_name_H-M   'P 1'
#
loop_
_entity.id
_entity.type
_entity.pdbx_description
1 polymer ?
#
loop_
_entity_poly.entity_id
_entity_poly.type
_entity_poly.pdbx_seq_one_letter_code
_entity_poly.pdbx_strand_id
1 'polypeptide(L)'
;PKYRKNKGFINEFIKSDTDFAPDGEGLKDEALINFMYEAQSAENIVSLGIGGSYEGPKLLIESLGHGEVLSEWKHYFITGSDRIELDETLKKLDPKKTVFIVSSKSFTTDETIESLKDAIHWSGDMNRFIAITANKKEAQKFNFKHISEFDNEIGGRYSIWSRISYAAACFAMPANHENTFDNFCLGGSIADSYI
;
A
#
# COMPACT_ATOMS: atom_id res chain seq x y z
N PRO A 1 -11.40 -21.80 -5.86
CA PRO A 1 -10.31 -21.15 -5.18
C PRO A 1 -10.25 -21.63 -3.75
N LYS A 2 -9.02 -21.82 -3.23
CA LYS A 2 -8.68 -22.34 -1.91
C LYS A 2 -9.47 -21.66 -0.79
N TYR A 3 -9.72 -20.37 -0.92
CA TYR A 3 -10.36 -19.52 0.07
C TYR A 3 -11.89 -19.60 0.16
N ARG A 4 -12.58 -20.23 -0.77
CA ARG A 4 -14.05 -20.35 -0.73
C ARG A 4 -14.58 -21.53 0.09
N LYS A 5 -13.70 -22.39 0.60
CA LYS A 5 -14.08 -23.63 1.27
C LYS A 5 -13.89 -23.63 2.77
N ASN A 6 -13.17 -22.66 3.34
CA ASN A 6 -12.81 -22.66 4.74
C ASN A 6 -13.66 -21.62 5.51
N LYS A 7 -14.25 -22.05 6.61
CA LYS A 7 -14.75 -21.12 7.64
C LYS A 7 -13.53 -20.40 8.21
N GLY A 8 -13.66 -19.12 8.46
CA GLY A 8 -12.53 -18.36 8.98
C GLY A 8 -11.63 -17.77 7.90
N PHE A 9 -12.20 -17.45 6.76
CA PHE A 9 -11.51 -16.95 5.58
C PHE A 9 -10.57 -15.75 5.86
N ILE A 10 -11.04 -14.76 6.61
CA ILE A 10 -10.22 -13.58 6.94
C ILE A 10 -9.11 -13.94 7.92
N ASN A 11 -9.41 -14.79 8.92
CA ASN A 11 -8.40 -15.30 9.86
C ASN A 11 -7.31 -16.10 9.16
N GLU A 12 -7.68 -16.95 8.20
CA GLU A 12 -6.71 -17.71 7.41
C GLU A 12 -5.85 -16.81 6.52
N PHE A 13 -6.45 -15.77 5.99
CA PHE A 13 -5.80 -14.77 5.18
C PHE A 13 -4.79 -13.93 5.98
N ILE A 14 -5.19 -13.45 7.15
CA ILE A 14 -4.31 -12.73 8.08
C ILE A 14 -3.16 -13.62 8.54
N LYS A 15 -3.41 -14.89 8.83
CA LYS A 15 -2.39 -15.86 9.23
C LYS A 15 -1.41 -16.24 8.11
N SER A 16 -1.81 -16.17 6.86
CA SER A 16 -0.92 -16.46 5.73
C SER A 16 0.04 -15.33 5.43
N ASP A 17 -0.31 -14.11 5.80
CA ASP A 17 0.61 -12.98 5.83
C ASP A 17 1.29 -12.98 7.21
N THR A 18 2.36 -13.76 7.34
CA THR A 18 3.02 -14.12 8.59
C THR A 18 3.55 -12.94 9.40
N ASP A 19 3.51 -11.76 8.84
CA ASP A 19 3.93 -10.52 9.50
C ASP A 19 2.75 -9.83 10.21
N PHE A 20 1.53 -10.34 10.02
CA PHE A 20 0.35 -9.95 10.76
C PHE A 20 0.19 -10.83 12.00
N ALA A 21 0.80 -10.43 13.10
CA ALA A 21 0.60 -11.10 14.37
C ALA A 21 -0.64 -10.53 15.06
N PRO A 22 -1.71 -11.36 15.28
CA PRO A 22 -2.89 -10.93 16.04
C PRO A 22 -2.58 -10.64 17.51
N ASP A 23 -1.37 -10.85 17.94
CA ASP A 23 -0.85 -10.78 19.30
C ASP A 23 -0.07 -9.51 19.64
N GLY A 24 -0.19 -8.46 18.80
CA GLY A 24 0.32 -7.12 19.11
C GLY A 24 1.81 -6.91 18.86
N GLU A 25 2.48 -7.84 18.15
CA GLU A 25 3.88 -7.62 17.75
C GLU A 25 4.08 -6.75 16.50
N GLY A 26 3.01 -6.16 15.94
CA GLY A 26 3.05 -5.26 14.80
C GLY A 26 3.62 -5.86 13.52
N LEU A 27 3.31 -5.25 12.39
CA LEU A 27 3.94 -5.60 11.11
C LEU A 27 5.43 -5.24 11.16
N LYS A 28 6.30 -6.25 11.28
CA LYS A 28 7.75 -6.08 11.18
C LYS A 28 8.17 -5.99 9.71
N ASP A 29 7.70 -4.98 9.00
CA ASP A 29 8.13 -4.70 7.64
C ASP A 29 9.28 -3.69 7.65
N GLU A 30 10.50 -4.21 7.76
CA GLU A 30 11.71 -3.37 7.80
C GLU A 30 11.84 -2.47 6.57
N ALA A 31 11.42 -2.93 5.40
CA ALA A 31 11.50 -2.14 4.18
C ALA A 31 10.56 -0.93 4.26
N LEU A 32 9.33 -1.13 4.74
CA LEU A 32 8.36 -0.07 4.90
C LEU A 32 8.77 0.90 6.03
N ILE A 33 9.20 0.38 7.18
CA ILE A 33 9.66 1.20 8.31
C ILE A 33 10.82 2.08 7.91
N ASN A 34 11.84 1.52 7.24
CA ASN A 34 12.99 2.28 6.78
C ASN A 34 12.59 3.34 5.74
N PHE A 35 11.69 3.00 4.82
CA PHE A 35 11.17 3.95 3.85
C PHE A 35 10.42 5.10 4.52
N MET A 36 9.54 4.83 5.48
CA MET A 36 8.82 5.86 6.23
C MET A 36 9.78 6.79 6.97
N TYR A 37 10.82 6.23 7.58
CA TYR A 37 11.83 7.03 8.26
C TYR A 37 12.57 7.97 7.29
N GLU A 38 12.93 7.50 6.11
CA GLU A 38 13.57 8.31 5.07
C GLU A 38 12.60 9.33 4.44
N ALA A 39 11.30 9.03 4.45
CA ALA A 39 10.25 9.86 3.88
C ALA A 39 9.72 10.97 4.81
N GLN A 40 10.27 11.13 6.03
CA GLN A 40 9.76 12.09 7.03
C GLN A 40 9.67 13.54 6.55
N SER A 41 10.48 13.92 5.55
CA SER A 41 10.45 15.27 4.96
C SER A 41 9.43 15.42 3.83
N ALA A 42 8.70 14.36 3.47
CA ALA A 42 7.68 14.41 2.45
C ALA A 42 6.42 15.13 2.95
N GLU A 43 5.76 15.82 2.04
CA GLU A 43 4.45 16.45 2.26
C GLU A 43 3.34 15.75 1.45
N ASN A 44 3.76 15.02 0.40
CA ASN A 44 2.84 14.37 -0.53
C ASN A 44 3.20 12.92 -0.73
N ILE A 45 2.18 12.08 -0.82
CA ILE A 45 2.27 10.66 -1.11
C ILE A 45 1.45 10.37 -2.35
N VAL A 46 2.06 9.73 -3.33
CA VAL A 46 1.38 9.28 -4.54
C VAL A 46 1.39 7.75 -4.56
N SER A 47 0.20 7.16 -4.45
CA SER A 47 0.02 5.70 -4.58
C SER A 47 -0.34 5.35 -6.02
N LEU A 48 0.54 4.57 -6.66
CA LEU A 48 0.34 4.02 -8.00
C LEU A 48 -0.13 2.57 -7.89
N GLY A 49 -1.29 2.26 -8.45
CA GLY A 49 -1.83 0.90 -8.43
C GLY A 49 -3.21 0.81 -9.07
N ILE A 50 -3.65 -0.40 -9.43
CA ILE A 50 -4.91 -0.66 -10.10
C ILE A 50 -5.72 -1.72 -9.33
N GLY A 51 -7.04 -1.63 -9.40
CA GLY A 51 -7.95 -2.59 -8.77
C GLY A 51 -7.73 -2.68 -7.27
N GLY A 52 -7.44 -3.86 -6.73
CA GLY A 52 -7.21 -4.04 -5.29
C GLY A 52 -6.05 -3.24 -4.72
N SER A 53 -5.07 -2.91 -5.55
CA SER A 53 -3.93 -2.04 -5.16
C SER A 53 -4.29 -0.55 -5.10
N TYR A 54 -5.47 -0.18 -5.57
CA TYR A 54 -6.01 1.19 -5.54
C TYR A 54 -7.24 1.28 -4.63
N GLU A 55 -8.27 0.47 -4.91
CA GLU A 55 -9.58 0.58 -4.26
C GLU A 55 -9.52 0.27 -2.76
N GLY A 56 -8.76 -0.77 -2.38
CA GLY A 56 -8.63 -1.18 -0.98
C GLY A 56 -7.98 -0.12 -0.11
N PRO A 57 -6.76 0.33 -0.44
CA PRO A 57 -6.08 1.38 0.30
C PRO A 57 -6.87 2.70 0.36
N LYS A 58 -7.45 3.11 -0.78
CA LYS A 58 -8.26 4.32 -0.86
C LYS A 58 -9.49 4.25 0.04
N LEU A 59 -10.26 3.15 -0.05
CA LEU A 59 -11.42 2.93 0.80
C LEU A 59 -11.05 2.98 2.29
N LEU A 60 -9.97 2.31 2.68
CA LEU A 60 -9.53 2.29 4.06
C LEU A 60 -9.21 3.69 4.56
N ILE A 61 -8.41 4.45 3.82
CA ILE A 61 -8.00 5.80 4.22
C ILE A 61 -9.20 6.76 4.26
N GLU A 62 -10.06 6.74 3.24
CA GLU A 62 -11.24 7.59 3.18
C GLU A 62 -12.23 7.26 4.29
N SER A 63 -12.37 5.98 4.66
CA SER A 63 -13.26 5.55 5.74
C SER A 63 -12.73 5.94 7.12
N LEU A 64 -11.43 5.88 7.34
CA LEU A 64 -10.79 6.21 8.61
C LEU A 64 -10.58 7.73 8.75
N GLY A 65 -10.49 8.46 7.64
CA GLY A 65 -10.23 9.89 7.59
C GLY A 65 -11.44 10.78 7.92
N HIS A 66 -12.62 10.23 8.09
CA HIS A 66 -13.81 11.00 8.42
C HIS A 66 -13.82 11.44 9.89
N GLY A 67 -13.32 12.66 10.15
CA GLY A 67 -13.49 13.36 11.43
C GLY A 67 -12.23 13.92 12.08
N GLU A 68 -11.04 13.52 11.66
CA GLU A 68 -9.78 14.05 12.18
C GLU A 68 -8.80 14.32 11.04
N VAL A 69 -7.95 15.33 11.18
CA VAL A 69 -6.78 15.49 10.30
C VAL A 69 -5.79 14.39 10.70
N LEU A 70 -5.82 13.26 9.98
CA LEU A 70 -5.04 12.08 10.32
C LEU A 70 -3.55 12.27 10.07
N SER A 71 -3.20 13.15 9.12
CA SER A 71 -1.82 13.38 8.72
C SER A 71 -1.66 14.76 8.06
N GLU A 72 -0.48 15.37 8.19
CA GLU A 72 -0.09 16.55 7.41
C GLU A 72 0.22 16.19 5.96
N TRP A 73 0.33 14.90 5.63
CA TRP A 73 0.62 14.41 4.28
C TRP A 73 -0.62 14.36 3.41
N LYS A 74 -0.50 14.88 2.20
CA LYS A 74 -1.55 14.79 1.18
C LYS A 74 -1.38 13.51 0.39
N HIS A 75 -2.40 12.67 0.38
CA HIS A 75 -2.39 11.40 -0.31
C HIS A 75 -3.14 11.48 -1.65
N TYR A 76 -2.48 11.05 -2.71
CA TYR A 76 -3.01 10.99 -4.07
C TYR A 76 -3.00 9.54 -4.54
N PHE A 77 -4.12 9.07 -5.06
CA PHE A 77 -4.26 7.73 -5.60
C PHE A 77 -4.39 7.82 -7.12
N ILE A 78 -3.50 7.15 -7.85
CA ILE A 78 -3.42 7.16 -9.31
C ILE A 78 -3.53 5.74 -9.83
N THR A 79 -4.49 5.50 -10.74
CA THR A 79 -4.71 4.16 -11.33
C THR A 79 -3.74 3.85 -12.46
N GLY A 80 -3.21 4.85 -13.12
CA GLY A 80 -2.38 4.71 -14.33
C GLY A 80 -3.18 4.42 -15.60
N SER A 81 -4.50 4.23 -15.49
CA SER A 81 -5.37 4.06 -16.67
C SER A 81 -5.54 5.35 -17.47
N ASP A 82 -5.34 6.48 -16.82
CA ASP A 82 -5.39 7.82 -17.43
C ASP A 82 -4.05 8.56 -17.14
N ARG A 83 -3.26 8.73 -18.20
CA ARG A 83 -1.98 9.47 -18.10
C ARG A 83 -2.20 10.94 -17.75
N ILE A 84 -3.33 11.52 -18.10
CA ILE A 84 -3.67 12.90 -17.78
C ILE A 84 -3.80 13.07 -16.26
N GLU A 85 -4.38 12.09 -15.57
CA GLU A 85 -4.52 12.11 -14.10
C GLU A 85 -3.16 12.20 -13.40
N LEU A 86 -2.19 11.41 -13.83
CA LEU A 86 -0.83 11.45 -13.29
C LEU A 86 -0.16 12.79 -13.57
N ASP A 87 -0.17 13.23 -14.83
CA ASP A 87 0.47 14.49 -15.25
C ASP A 87 -0.11 15.71 -14.51
N GLU A 88 -1.44 15.81 -14.40
CA GLU A 88 -2.11 16.90 -13.70
C GLU A 88 -1.86 16.88 -12.19
N THR A 89 -1.64 15.70 -11.62
CA THR A 89 -1.26 15.55 -10.21
C THR A 89 0.18 16.01 -10.02
N LEU A 90 1.11 15.49 -10.80
CA LEU A 90 2.54 15.79 -10.66
C LEU A 90 2.87 17.27 -10.91
N LYS A 91 2.14 17.97 -11.79
CA LYS A 91 2.28 19.43 -12.02
C LYS A 91 2.05 20.28 -10.77
N LYS A 92 1.28 19.77 -9.81
CA LYS A 92 0.92 20.46 -8.55
C LYS A 92 1.87 20.17 -7.40
N LEU A 93 2.79 19.22 -7.58
CA LEU A 93 3.64 18.69 -6.53
C LEU A 93 5.10 19.11 -6.69
N ASP A 94 5.83 19.11 -5.59
CA ASP A 94 7.28 19.28 -5.57
C ASP A 94 7.95 17.90 -5.52
N PRO A 95 8.82 17.56 -6.50
CA PRO A 95 9.54 16.29 -6.51
C PRO A 95 10.33 16.01 -5.23
N LYS A 96 10.85 17.05 -4.59
CA LYS A 96 11.63 16.92 -3.36
C LYS A 96 10.80 16.65 -2.11
N LYS A 97 9.49 16.88 -2.20
CA LYS A 97 8.52 16.73 -1.11
C LYS A 97 7.50 15.62 -1.37
N THR A 98 7.71 14.82 -2.40
CA THR A 98 6.79 13.78 -2.83
C THR A 98 7.46 12.41 -2.75
N VAL A 99 6.75 11.43 -2.21
CA VAL A 99 7.15 10.01 -2.21
C VAL A 99 6.07 9.16 -2.87
N PHE A 100 6.47 7.97 -3.33
CA PHE A 100 5.62 7.10 -4.12
C PHE A 100 5.50 5.71 -3.49
N ILE A 101 4.26 5.22 -3.36
CA ILE A 101 3.96 3.83 -3.05
C ILE A 101 3.50 3.15 -4.34
N VAL A 102 4.28 2.20 -4.83
CA VAL A 102 3.98 1.49 -6.09
C VAL A 102 3.49 0.10 -5.76
N SER A 103 2.17 -0.11 -5.88
CA SER A 103 1.51 -1.34 -5.47
C SER A 103 1.07 -2.15 -6.69
N SER A 104 1.68 -3.30 -6.91
CA SER A 104 1.26 -4.25 -7.95
C SER A 104 1.63 -5.67 -7.56
N LYS A 105 0.65 -6.58 -7.53
CA LYS A 105 0.89 -7.98 -7.19
C LYS A 105 1.92 -8.63 -8.09
N SER A 106 1.74 -8.54 -9.41
CA SER A 106 2.65 -9.14 -10.41
C SER A 106 3.87 -8.29 -10.73
N PHE A 107 3.78 -6.98 -10.50
CA PHE A 107 4.72 -5.96 -10.95
C PHE A 107 4.99 -5.98 -12.48
N THR A 108 3.96 -6.41 -13.25
CA THR A 108 3.98 -6.50 -14.71
C THR A 108 2.75 -5.86 -15.36
N THR A 109 1.91 -5.19 -14.59
CA THR A 109 0.71 -4.49 -15.08
C THR A 109 1.16 -3.27 -15.88
N ASP A 110 0.89 -3.24 -17.17
CA ASP A 110 1.45 -2.24 -18.09
C ASP A 110 1.16 -0.80 -17.65
N GLU A 111 -0.07 -0.50 -17.26
CA GLU A 111 -0.48 0.84 -16.83
C GLU A 111 0.27 1.29 -15.56
N THR A 112 0.46 0.38 -14.60
CA THR A 112 1.22 0.67 -13.38
C THR A 112 2.70 0.90 -13.70
N ILE A 113 3.27 0.10 -14.61
CA ILE A 113 4.68 0.20 -15.00
C ILE A 113 4.94 1.48 -15.82
N GLU A 114 4.03 1.88 -16.69
CA GLU A 114 4.13 3.14 -17.44
C GLU A 114 4.07 4.34 -16.49
N SER A 115 3.10 4.38 -15.58
CA SER A 115 2.99 5.42 -14.56
C SER A 115 4.21 5.48 -13.65
N LEU A 116 4.77 4.33 -13.29
CA LEU A 116 6.03 4.27 -12.53
C LEU A 116 7.19 4.91 -13.29
N LYS A 117 7.36 4.60 -14.59
CA LYS A 117 8.43 5.17 -15.41
C LYS A 117 8.31 6.69 -15.52
N ASP A 118 7.08 7.19 -15.74
CA ASP A 118 6.81 8.62 -15.81
C ASP A 118 7.09 9.32 -14.46
N ALA A 119 6.69 8.69 -13.35
CA ALA A 119 6.96 9.18 -12.01
C ALA A 119 8.45 9.20 -11.65
N ILE A 120 9.21 8.16 -12.04
CA ILE A 120 10.67 8.09 -11.88
C ILE A 120 11.35 9.23 -12.67
N HIS A 121 10.92 9.43 -13.92
CA HIS A 121 11.46 10.51 -14.75
C HIS A 121 11.20 11.88 -14.13
N TRP A 122 9.99 12.10 -13.62
CA TRP A 122 9.60 13.34 -12.97
C TRP A 122 10.34 13.59 -11.65
N SER A 123 10.45 12.55 -10.80
CA SER A 123 11.09 12.65 -9.49
C SER A 123 12.61 12.80 -9.59
N GLY A 124 13.24 12.07 -10.51
CA GLY A 124 14.70 11.98 -10.65
C GLY A 124 15.42 11.27 -9.49
N ASP A 125 14.69 10.71 -8.50
CA ASP A 125 15.27 10.09 -7.31
C ASP A 125 14.50 8.82 -6.90
N MET A 126 15.13 7.66 -7.12
CA MET A 126 14.56 6.34 -6.75
C MET A 126 14.43 6.10 -5.25
N ASN A 127 15.14 6.86 -4.41
CA ASN A 127 14.98 6.73 -2.95
C ASN A 127 13.62 7.22 -2.46
N ARG A 128 12.85 7.89 -3.32
CA ARG A 128 11.49 8.35 -3.04
C ARG A 128 10.42 7.32 -3.35
N PHE A 129 10.81 6.09 -3.68
CA PHE A 129 9.89 5.04 -4.10
C PHE A 129 10.00 3.79 -3.23
N ILE A 130 8.84 3.22 -2.87
CA ILE A 130 8.73 1.87 -2.32
C ILE A 130 7.86 1.01 -3.23
N ALA A 131 8.25 -0.23 -3.45
CA ALA A 131 7.43 -1.22 -4.12
C ALA A 131 6.71 -2.10 -3.10
N ILE A 132 5.40 -2.32 -3.31
CA ILE A 132 4.60 -3.29 -2.56
C ILE A 132 4.15 -4.36 -3.55
N THR A 133 4.66 -5.59 -3.41
CA THR A 133 4.48 -6.60 -4.46
C THR A 133 4.55 -8.03 -3.93
N ALA A 134 3.92 -8.96 -4.64
CA ALA A 134 4.15 -10.40 -4.47
C ALA A 134 5.24 -10.94 -5.41
N ASN A 135 5.79 -10.10 -6.29
CA ASN A 135 6.82 -10.47 -7.27
C ASN A 135 8.07 -9.58 -7.16
N LYS A 136 8.81 -9.81 -6.09
CA LYS A 136 10.05 -9.08 -5.80
C LYS A 136 11.04 -9.06 -6.96
N LYS A 137 11.13 -10.14 -7.73
CA LYS A 137 12.07 -10.24 -8.87
C LYS A 137 11.76 -9.20 -9.95
N GLU A 138 10.50 -8.98 -10.26
CA GLU A 138 10.09 -7.96 -11.24
C GLU A 138 10.34 -6.54 -10.69
N ALA A 139 10.02 -6.28 -9.42
CA ALA A 139 10.29 -5.00 -8.79
C ALA A 139 11.79 -4.67 -8.76
N GLN A 140 12.65 -5.66 -8.49
CA GLN A 140 14.11 -5.47 -8.47
C GLN A 140 14.69 -4.93 -9.80
N LYS A 141 14.03 -5.14 -10.93
CA LYS A 141 14.46 -4.60 -12.23
C LYS A 141 14.45 -3.06 -12.29
N PHE A 142 13.72 -2.42 -11.39
CA PHE A 142 13.60 -0.96 -11.30
C PHE A 142 14.53 -0.34 -10.25
N ASN A 143 15.39 -1.15 -9.61
CA ASN A 143 16.35 -0.70 -8.60
C ASN A 143 15.72 -0.04 -7.37
N PHE A 144 14.54 -0.49 -6.94
CA PHE A 144 13.97 -0.05 -5.67
C PHE A 144 14.91 -0.37 -4.51
N LYS A 145 15.14 0.61 -3.64
CA LYS A 145 15.85 0.42 -2.37
C LYS A 145 14.97 -0.33 -1.37
N HIS A 146 13.69 -0.03 -1.37
CA HIS A 146 12.71 -0.59 -0.46
C HIS A 146 11.67 -1.40 -1.23
N ILE A 147 11.55 -2.69 -0.91
CA ILE A 147 10.55 -3.60 -1.48
C ILE A 147 9.88 -4.34 -0.31
N SER A 148 8.61 -4.07 -0.11
CA SER A 148 7.74 -4.79 0.81
C SER A 148 7.06 -5.93 0.06
N GLU A 149 7.25 -7.15 0.51
CA GLU A 149 6.75 -8.35 -0.18
C GLU A 149 5.55 -8.92 0.57
N PHE A 150 4.50 -9.32 -0.15
CA PHE A 150 3.34 -10.02 0.39
C PHE A 150 3.08 -11.32 -0.37
N ASP A 151 2.25 -12.21 0.23
CA ASP A 151 2.01 -13.54 -0.32
C ASP A 151 1.28 -13.48 -1.67
N ASN A 152 1.82 -14.20 -2.65
CA ASN A 152 1.24 -14.33 -3.99
C ASN A 152 -0.14 -15.03 -4.01
N GLU A 153 -0.50 -15.74 -2.95
CA GLU A 153 -1.83 -16.36 -2.79
C GLU A 153 -2.93 -15.33 -2.51
N ILE A 154 -2.58 -14.11 -2.08
CA ILE A 154 -3.53 -13.05 -1.81
C ILE A 154 -4.20 -12.58 -3.12
N GLY A 155 -5.52 -12.77 -3.21
CA GLY A 155 -6.32 -12.29 -4.35
C GLY A 155 -6.47 -10.77 -4.33
N GLY A 156 -6.39 -10.11 -5.51
CA GLY A 156 -6.41 -8.65 -5.61
C GLY A 156 -7.55 -7.97 -4.83
N ARG A 157 -8.78 -8.50 -4.92
CA ARG A 157 -9.96 -7.96 -4.21
C ARG A 157 -9.90 -8.10 -2.69
N TYR A 158 -9.00 -8.95 -2.19
CA TYR A 158 -8.80 -9.21 -0.76
C TYR A 158 -7.53 -8.55 -0.22
N SER A 159 -6.80 -7.84 -1.04
CA SER A 159 -5.54 -7.19 -0.66
C SER A 159 -5.71 -6.03 0.34
N ILE A 160 -6.96 -5.63 0.61
CA ILE A 160 -7.24 -4.63 1.62
C ILE A 160 -6.72 -5.01 3.02
N TRP A 161 -6.62 -6.31 3.33
CA TRP A 161 -6.03 -6.81 4.59
C TRP A 161 -4.54 -7.13 4.49
N SER A 162 -3.87 -6.69 3.43
CA SER A 162 -2.45 -6.94 3.20
C SER A 162 -1.60 -5.67 3.35
N ARG A 163 -0.30 -5.83 3.17
CA ARG A 163 0.67 -4.74 3.14
C ARG A 163 0.34 -3.63 2.14
N ILE A 164 -0.45 -3.92 1.10
CA ILE A 164 -0.92 -2.90 0.15
C ILE A 164 -1.69 -1.79 0.87
N SER A 165 -2.66 -2.13 1.72
CA SER A 165 -3.42 -1.14 2.48
C SER A 165 -2.68 -0.67 3.73
N TYR A 166 -1.90 -1.54 4.35
CA TYR A 166 -1.09 -1.16 5.50
C TYR A 166 -0.07 -0.07 5.16
N ALA A 167 0.65 -0.21 4.04
CA ALA A 167 1.59 0.82 3.59
C ALA A 167 0.91 2.18 3.42
N ALA A 168 -0.27 2.21 2.80
CA ALA A 168 -1.03 3.44 2.66
C ALA A 168 -1.52 3.99 4.01
N ALA A 169 -1.98 3.11 4.92
CA ALA A 169 -2.43 3.48 6.26
C ALA A 169 -1.30 4.06 7.13
N CYS A 170 -0.09 3.53 7.03
CA CYS A 170 1.08 4.03 7.73
C CYS A 170 1.34 5.51 7.45
N PHE A 171 1.18 5.92 6.19
CA PHE A 171 1.35 7.31 5.80
C PHE A 171 0.12 8.17 6.10
N ALA A 172 -1.09 7.61 6.03
CA ALA A 172 -2.29 8.38 6.34
C ALA A 172 -2.45 8.64 7.84
N MET A 173 -1.95 7.75 8.69
CA MET A 173 -2.15 7.77 10.14
C MET A 173 -0.85 7.47 10.91
N PRO A 174 0.21 8.26 10.74
CA PRO A 174 1.55 7.89 11.22
C PRO A 174 1.63 7.66 12.74
N ALA A 175 0.79 8.31 13.52
CA ALA A 175 0.80 8.17 14.99
C ALA A 175 0.03 6.95 15.51
N ASN A 176 -0.92 6.42 14.73
CA ASN A 176 -1.86 5.39 15.18
C ASN A 176 -2.06 4.25 14.16
N HIS A 177 -1.23 4.18 13.12
CA HIS A 177 -1.44 3.25 12.00
C HIS A 177 -1.50 1.79 12.44
N GLU A 178 -0.62 1.35 13.34
CA GLU A 178 -0.59 -0.03 13.84
C GLU A 178 -1.92 -0.38 14.52
N ASN A 179 -2.29 0.36 15.54
CA ASN A 179 -3.51 0.10 16.30
C ASN A 179 -4.78 0.19 15.43
N THR A 180 -4.82 1.14 14.50
CA THR A 180 -5.98 1.30 13.61
C THR A 180 -6.07 0.17 12.61
N PHE A 181 -4.96 -0.25 12.02
CA PHE A 181 -4.95 -1.36 11.09
C PHE A 181 -5.22 -2.70 11.78
N ASP A 182 -4.70 -2.92 12.98
CA ASP A 182 -4.97 -4.09 13.81
C ASP A 182 -6.46 -4.17 14.16
N ASN A 183 -7.10 -3.07 14.54
CA ASN A 183 -8.53 -3.03 14.79
C ASN A 183 -9.36 -3.30 13.53
N PHE A 184 -8.91 -2.83 12.37
CA PHE A 184 -9.53 -3.15 11.09
C PHE A 184 -9.44 -4.66 10.80
N CYS A 185 -8.28 -5.27 10.98
CA CYS A 185 -8.09 -6.71 10.82
C CYS A 185 -8.88 -7.53 11.85
N LEU A 186 -8.92 -7.07 13.10
CA LEU A 186 -9.74 -7.68 14.15
C LEU A 186 -11.23 -7.67 13.78
N GLY A 187 -11.74 -6.55 13.25
CA GLY A 187 -13.12 -6.46 12.75
C GLY A 187 -13.40 -7.49 11.67
N GLY A 188 -12.48 -7.69 10.73
CA GLY A 188 -12.55 -8.74 9.73
C GLY A 188 -12.57 -10.16 10.33
N SER A 189 -11.70 -10.43 11.31
CA SER A 189 -11.66 -11.71 12.02
C SER A 189 -12.95 -12.00 12.81
N ILE A 190 -13.54 -10.98 13.42
CA ILE A 190 -14.81 -11.10 14.12
C ILE A 190 -15.93 -11.44 13.11
N ALA A 191 -16.02 -10.70 12.01
CA ALA A 191 -17.01 -10.97 10.97
C ALA A 191 -16.91 -12.40 10.43
N ASP A 192 -15.69 -12.87 10.22
CA ASP A 192 -15.38 -14.22 9.73
C ASP A 192 -15.83 -15.33 10.70
N SER A 193 -15.91 -15.03 12.00
CA SER A 193 -16.36 -15.99 13.01
C SER A 193 -17.89 -16.22 13.00
N TYR A 194 -18.66 -15.36 12.32
CA TYR A 194 -20.11 -15.48 12.19
C TYR A 194 -20.57 -16.18 10.90
N ILE A 195 -19.64 -16.53 10.00
CA ILE A 195 -19.89 -17.23 8.74
C ILE A 195 -19.60 -18.72 8.87
#